data_f28ead6c7870cc8ac39f74167a7f99ea
#
_entry.id   f28ead6c7870cc8ac39f74167a7f99ea
#
_cell.length_a   1.000
_cell.length_b   1.000
_cell.length_c   1.000
_cell.angle_alpha   90.00
_cell.angle_beta   90.00
_cell.angle_gamma   90.00
#
_symmetry.space_group_name_H-M   'P 1'
#
loop_
_entity.id
_entity.type
_entity.pdbx_description
1 polymer ?
#
loop_
_entity_poly.entity_id
_entity_poly.type
_entity_poly.pdbx_seq_one_letter_code
_entity_poly.pdbx_strand_id
1 'polypeptide(L)'
;ENGGVRVVVNGVEKHFDYVVGADGIRSTVRNLCGIKFEGYDLDEDWSICDLYSKESQLVTDFHLFIKKGKTGVAMIPLEPKRIRLISNTPDALQEVPINLEVDHVRRSGAFKIPIRQAVEYKKGNVLLAGDAAHSQSPVGGRGMNLGIADAVALARGLINDDLDDYHQVRHKVGKDVIRLTERARKLVFHGNSLQKYLLLILFSLISKVGVLRKLFVQGFIDQKL
;
A
#
# COMPACT_ATOMS: atom_id res chain seq x y z
N GLU A 1 -12.15 -13.69 30.13
CA GLU A 1 -13.21 -13.87 31.11
C GLU A 1 -13.59 -12.64 31.93
N ASN A 2 -12.83 -11.58 32.04
CA ASN A 2 -13.21 -10.31 32.67
C ASN A 2 -12.78 -9.12 31.81
N GLY A 3 -13.19 -9.10 30.55
CA GLY A 3 -13.12 -7.89 29.73
C GLY A 3 -11.76 -7.46 29.24
N GLY A 4 -10.67 -8.21 29.39
CA GLY A 4 -9.32 -7.81 29.00
C GLY A 4 -8.55 -8.84 28.17
N VAL A 5 -7.35 -8.45 27.74
CA VAL A 5 -6.41 -9.30 26.98
C VAL A 5 -5.16 -9.55 27.80
N ARG A 6 -4.82 -10.81 27.98
CA ARG A 6 -3.57 -11.23 28.58
C ARG A 6 -2.48 -11.32 27.52
N VAL A 7 -1.36 -10.63 27.73
CA VAL A 7 -0.24 -10.58 26.82
C VAL A 7 1.05 -10.98 27.54
N VAL A 8 1.83 -11.85 26.94
CA VAL A 8 3.16 -12.21 27.46
C VAL A 8 4.23 -11.55 26.60
N VAL A 9 4.99 -10.63 27.18
CA VAL A 9 6.07 -9.92 26.50
C VAL A 9 7.38 -10.22 27.23
N ASN A 10 8.34 -10.81 26.54
CA ASN A 10 9.64 -11.20 27.13
C ASN A 10 9.51 -12.04 28.42
N GLY A 11 8.53 -12.96 28.44
CA GLY A 11 8.27 -13.82 29.61
C GLY A 11 7.49 -13.14 30.74
N VAL A 12 7.15 -11.87 30.61
CA VAL A 12 6.36 -11.13 31.61
C VAL A 12 4.91 -11.03 31.15
N GLU A 13 4.01 -11.49 32.01
CA GLU A 13 2.57 -11.40 31.78
C GLU A 13 2.05 -10.01 32.17
N LYS A 14 1.22 -9.45 31.27
CA LYS A 14 0.54 -8.16 31.43
C LYS A 14 -0.91 -8.26 30.99
N HIS A 15 -1.77 -7.47 31.60
CA HIS A 15 -3.19 -7.38 31.26
C HIS A 15 -3.49 -5.99 30.70
N PHE A 16 -4.28 -5.94 29.63
CA PHE A 16 -4.70 -4.72 28.95
C PHE A 16 -6.20 -4.83 28.62
N ASP A 17 -6.90 -3.71 28.58
CA ASP A 17 -8.30 -3.67 28.16
C ASP A 17 -8.40 -4.02 26.66
N TYR A 18 -7.47 -3.54 25.86
CA TYR A 18 -7.38 -3.81 24.43
C TYR A 18 -5.96 -4.07 23.97
N VAL A 19 -5.81 -4.83 22.88
CA VAL A 19 -4.55 -5.01 22.16
C VAL A 19 -4.78 -4.67 20.68
N VAL A 20 -3.93 -3.80 20.14
CA VAL A 20 -3.96 -3.47 18.71
C VAL A 20 -2.76 -4.09 18.00
N GLY A 21 -3.03 -4.99 17.06
CA GLY A 21 -2.04 -5.54 16.15
C GLY A 21 -1.85 -4.61 14.95
N ALA A 22 -0.78 -3.80 15.01
CA ALA A 22 -0.30 -2.95 13.92
C ALA A 22 1.13 -3.35 13.52
N ASP A 23 1.46 -4.62 13.67
CA ASP A 23 2.78 -5.23 13.56
C ASP A 23 3.12 -5.74 12.16
N GLY A 24 2.40 -5.23 11.15
CA GLY A 24 2.71 -5.44 9.75
C GLY A 24 2.23 -6.78 9.19
N ILE A 25 2.64 -7.05 7.96
CA ILE A 25 2.12 -8.16 7.15
C ILE A 25 2.32 -9.55 7.76
N ARG A 26 3.40 -9.72 8.54
CA ARG A 26 3.70 -10.96 9.28
C ARG A 26 3.18 -10.92 10.70
N SER A 27 2.09 -10.21 10.94
CA SER A 27 1.53 -9.93 12.26
C SER A 27 1.52 -11.15 13.19
N THR A 28 2.24 -11.01 14.30
CA THR A 28 2.24 -11.97 15.40
C THR A 28 0.90 -11.93 16.15
N VAL A 29 0.35 -10.74 16.34
CA VAL A 29 -0.95 -10.56 17.02
C VAL A 29 -2.05 -11.29 16.25
N ARG A 30 -2.16 -11.07 14.93
CA ARG A 30 -3.11 -11.78 14.08
C ARG A 30 -2.98 -13.30 14.19
N ASN A 31 -1.72 -13.79 14.10
CA ASN A 31 -1.46 -15.24 14.14
C ASN A 31 -1.79 -15.87 15.48
N LEU A 32 -1.42 -15.24 16.60
CA LEU A 32 -1.73 -15.73 17.95
C LEU A 32 -3.23 -15.76 18.22
N CYS A 33 -3.99 -14.82 17.63
CA CYS A 33 -5.45 -14.83 17.70
C CYS A 33 -6.11 -15.86 16.76
N GLY A 34 -5.34 -16.59 15.93
CA GLY A 34 -5.87 -17.54 14.96
C GLY A 34 -6.73 -16.89 13.87
N ILE A 35 -6.54 -15.60 13.60
CA ILE A 35 -7.26 -14.88 12.56
C ILE A 35 -6.63 -15.20 11.20
N LYS A 36 -7.42 -15.78 10.29
CA LYS A 36 -6.96 -16.11 8.94
C LYS A 36 -6.65 -14.84 8.13
N PHE A 37 -5.61 -14.93 7.30
CA PHE A 37 -5.19 -13.89 6.36
C PHE A 37 -5.38 -14.41 4.94
N GLU A 38 -6.54 -14.16 4.37
CA GLU A 38 -6.98 -14.76 3.11
C GLU A 38 -6.60 -13.92 1.91
N GLY A 39 -6.28 -14.59 0.80
CA GLY A 39 -5.89 -13.98 -0.46
C GLY A 39 -4.84 -14.79 -1.18
N TYR A 40 -3.96 -14.11 -1.90
CA TYR A 40 -2.91 -14.73 -2.72
C TYR A 40 -1.67 -13.82 -2.76
N ASP A 41 -0.56 -14.39 -3.16
CA ASP A 41 0.67 -13.64 -3.44
C ASP A 41 0.75 -13.34 -4.94
N LEU A 42 1.29 -12.18 -5.31
CA LEU A 42 1.57 -11.89 -6.71
C LEU A 42 2.68 -12.80 -7.22
N ASP A 43 2.53 -13.31 -8.44
CA ASP A 43 3.54 -14.17 -9.06
C ASP A 43 4.83 -13.39 -9.34
N GLU A 44 4.70 -12.11 -9.70
CA GLU A 44 5.82 -11.24 -10.03
C GLU A 44 6.64 -10.87 -8.78
N ASP A 45 7.95 -10.87 -8.90
CA ASP A 45 8.82 -10.22 -7.94
C ASP A 45 8.79 -8.70 -8.18
N TRP A 46 8.53 -7.96 -7.12
CA TRP A 46 8.64 -6.52 -7.13
C TRP A 46 9.98 -6.10 -6.53
N SER A 47 10.48 -4.97 -6.97
CA SER A 47 11.71 -4.43 -6.43
C SER A 47 11.61 -2.94 -6.15
N ILE A 48 12.42 -2.49 -5.22
CA ILE A 48 12.62 -1.09 -4.88
C ILE A 48 14.11 -0.79 -4.90
N CYS A 49 14.47 0.37 -5.45
CA CYS A 49 15.83 0.88 -5.43
C CYS A 49 15.80 2.34 -5.03
N ASP A 50 16.42 2.71 -3.91
CA ASP A 50 16.66 4.07 -3.50
C ASP A 50 18.11 4.42 -3.85
N LEU A 51 18.32 5.44 -4.66
CA LEU A 51 19.61 5.86 -5.15
C LEU A 51 19.79 7.38 -5.11
N TYR A 52 21.04 7.82 -5.20
CA TYR A 52 21.41 9.19 -5.47
C TYR A 52 21.99 9.32 -6.88
N SER A 53 21.57 10.34 -7.64
CA SER A 53 22.13 10.66 -8.96
C SER A 53 23.35 11.57 -8.85
N LYS A 54 24.31 11.42 -9.77
CA LYS A 54 25.56 12.23 -9.78
C LYS A 54 25.30 13.69 -10.11
N GLU A 55 24.48 13.96 -11.04
CA GLU A 55 24.29 15.28 -11.60
C GLU A 55 22.90 15.86 -11.38
N SER A 56 22.85 17.12 -11.68
CA SER A 56 21.73 18.02 -11.79
C SER A 56 20.59 17.60 -12.73
N GLN A 57 20.48 16.36 -13.14
CA GLN A 57 19.23 15.77 -13.61
C GLN A 57 18.28 15.70 -12.42
N LEU A 58 17.82 16.88 -12.00
CA LEU A 58 16.79 17.00 -11.01
C LEU A 58 15.55 16.32 -11.55
N VAL A 59 15.32 15.09 -11.12
CA VAL A 59 14.04 14.44 -11.34
C VAL A 59 13.07 15.12 -10.39
N THR A 60 12.33 16.07 -10.93
CA THR A 60 11.35 16.87 -10.18
C THR A 60 9.97 16.24 -10.22
N ASP A 61 9.73 15.37 -11.22
CA ASP A 61 8.41 14.83 -11.50
C ASP A 61 8.37 13.32 -11.26
N PHE A 62 7.18 12.84 -10.95
CA PHE A 62 6.88 11.42 -10.96
C PHE A 62 6.81 10.91 -12.39
N HIS A 63 7.58 9.86 -12.70
CA HIS A 63 7.52 9.20 -14.00
C HIS A 63 7.07 7.75 -13.84
N LEU A 64 6.15 7.32 -14.70
CA LEU A 64 5.75 5.94 -14.83
C LEU A 64 6.07 5.45 -16.24
N PHE A 65 7.04 4.56 -16.34
CA PHE A 65 7.41 3.90 -17.58
C PHE A 65 6.70 2.56 -17.67
N ILE A 66 5.98 2.32 -18.77
CA ILE A 66 5.32 1.05 -19.05
C ILE A 66 5.93 0.49 -20.33
N LYS A 67 6.68 -0.60 -20.19
CA LYS A 67 7.33 -1.28 -21.31
C LYS A 67 6.36 -2.28 -21.99
N LYS A 68 6.67 -2.67 -23.22
CA LYS A 68 6.02 -3.82 -23.85
C LYS A 68 6.27 -5.06 -22.98
N GLY A 69 5.25 -5.89 -22.76
CA GLY A 69 5.40 -7.13 -22.00
C GLY A 69 5.09 -7.07 -20.52
N LYS A 70 4.32 -6.10 -20.06
CA LYS A 70 3.80 -5.99 -18.68
C LYS A 70 4.79 -5.44 -17.64
N THR A 71 5.98 -5.02 -18.02
CA THR A 71 6.94 -4.39 -17.11
C THR A 71 6.63 -2.92 -16.92
N GLY A 72 6.68 -2.45 -15.70
CA GLY A 72 6.54 -1.03 -15.37
C GLY A 72 7.55 -0.61 -14.32
N VAL A 73 8.03 0.64 -14.46
CA VAL A 73 8.92 1.28 -13.49
C VAL A 73 8.34 2.63 -13.11
N ALA A 74 8.13 2.82 -11.82
CA ALA A 74 7.84 4.13 -11.25
C ALA A 74 9.14 4.77 -10.76
N MET A 75 9.40 5.99 -11.18
CA MET A 75 10.51 6.81 -10.74
C MET A 75 9.97 7.99 -9.94
N ILE A 76 10.32 8.07 -8.68
CA ILE A 76 9.76 8.98 -7.69
C ILE A 76 10.86 9.85 -7.12
N PRO A 77 10.84 11.17 -7.31
CA PRO A 77 11.76 12.08 -6.62
C PRO A 77 11.38 12.11 -5.14
N LEU A 78 12.35 11.90 -4.25
CA LEU A 78 12.16 12.00 -2.80
C LEU A 78 12.77 13.29 -2.26
N GLU A 79 13.94 13.64 -2.77
CA GLU A 79 14.73 14.84 -2.42
C GLU A 79 15.54 15.26 -3.66
N PRO A 80 16.12 16.44 -3.69
CA PRO A 80 17.09 16.77 -4.73
C PRO A 80 18.15 15.67 -4.84
N LYS A 81 18.33 15.09 -6.03
CA LYS A 81 19.23 13.98 -6.33
C LYS A 81 18.85 12.62 -5.75
N ARG A 82 17.87 12.51 -4.86
CA ARG A 82 17.44 11.21 -4.31
C ARG A 82 16.21 10.71 -5.02
N ILE A 83 16.34 9.55 -5.64
CA ILE A 83 15.31 8.93 -6.48
C ILE A 83 14.95 7.56 -5.89
N ARG A 84 13.67 7.26 -5.87
CA ARG A 84 13.14 5.92 -5.62
C ARG A 84 12.62 5.33 -6.91
N LEU A 85 13.11 4.15 -7.24
CA LEU A 85 12.58 3.32 -8.30
C LEU A 85 11.76 2.19 -7.71
N ILE A 86 10.62 1.89 -8.31
CA ILE A 86 9.77 0.73 -7.96
C ILE A 86 9.40 0.03 -9.26
N SER A 87 9.62 -1.27 -9.34
CA SER A 87 9.29 -2.08 -10.52
C SER A 87 8.59 -3.38 -10.13
N ASN A 88 7.78 -3.91 -11.03
CA ASN A 88 7.25 -5.27 -10.97
C ASN A 88 8.21 -6.30 -11.59
N THR A 89 9.50 -6.10 -11.39
CA THR A 89 10.59 -7.00 -11.77
C THR A 89 11.59 -7.11 -10.61
N PRO A 90 12.49 -8.10 -10.59
CA PRO A 90 13.47 -8.27 -9.52
C PRO A 90 14.48 -7.12 -9.39
N ASP A 91 14.68 -6.30 -10.42
CA ASP A 91 15.65 -5.20 -10.42
C ASP A 91 15.06 -3.94 -11.08
N ALA A 92 14.63 -3.00 -10.25
CA ALA A 92 14.04 -1.75 -10.73
C ALA A 92 15.05 -0.84 -11.45
N LEU A 93 16.34 -0.92 -11.10
CA LEU A 93 17.35 -0.06 -11.72
C LEU A 93 17.64 -0.47 -13.15
N GLN A 94 17.73 -1.77 -13.44
CA GLN A 94 17.92 -2.28 -14.80
C GLN A 94 16.74 -1.98 -15.73
N GLU A 95 15.57 -1.77 -15.15
CA GLU A 95 14.35 -1.55 -15.91
C GLU A 95 14.09 -0.07 -16.29
N VAL A 96 14.86 0.87 -15.77
CA VAL A 96 14.69 2.28 -16.13
C VAL A 96 15.10 2.51 -17.60
N PRO A 97 14.22 3.09 -18.44
CA PRO A 97 14.50 3.23 -19.88
C PRO A 97 15.32 4.49 -20.23
N ILE A 98 15.84 5.20 -19.24
CA ILE A 98 16.69 6.38 -19.41
C ILE A 98 18.05 6.14 -18.78
N ASN A 99 19.07 6.85 -19.26
CA ASN A 99 20.39 6.80 -18.67
C ASN A 99 20.39 7.59 -17.36
N LEU A 100 20.44 6.90 -16.23
CA LEU A 100 20.61 7.51 -14.91
C LEU A 100 22.09 7.45 -14.52
N GLU A 101 22.70 8.62 -14.30
CA GLU A 101 24.04 8.69 -13.72
C GLU A 101 23.95 8.47 -12.21
N VAL A 102 24.11 7.21 -11.81
CA VAL A 102 24.03 6.80 -10.39
C VAL A 102 25.34 7.16 -9.69
N ASP A 103 25.24 7.93 -8.60
CA ASP A 103 26.35 8.16 -7.68
C ASP A 103 26.50 6.97 -6.74
N HIS A 104 25.47 6.63 -5.98
CA HIS A 104 25.46 5.43 -5.17
C HIS A 104 24.02 4.93 -4.93
N VAL A 105 23.91 3.64 -4.72
CA VAL A 105 22.66 2.98 -4.31
C VAL A 105 22.62 2.93 -2.78
N ARG A 106 21.61 3.60 -2.20
CA ARG A 106 21.38 3.58 -0.75
C ARG A 106 20.77 2.26 -0.29
N ARG A 107 19.81 1.77 -1.04
CA ARG A 107 19.09 0.52 -0.74
C ARG A 107 18.50 -0.06 -2.01
N SER A 108 18.61 -1.35 -2.19
CA SER A 108 17.92 -2.09 -3.23
C SER A 108 17.46 -3.45 -2.69
N GLY A 109 16.38 -3.99 -3.23
CA GLY A 109 15.90 -5.31 -2.88
C GLY A 109 14.62 -5.69 -3.59
N ALA A 110 14.49 -7.00 -3.81
CA ALA A 110 13.28 -7.61 -4.35
C ALA A 110 12.40 -8.15 -3.21
N PHE A 111 11.08 -8.18 -3.43
CA PHE A 111 10.09 -8.67 -2.48
C PHE A 111 8.83 -9.16 -3.18
N LYS A 112 8.13 -10.07 -2.53
CA LYS A 112 6.79 -10.50 -2.96
C LYS A 112 5.73 -9.60 -2.34
N ILE A 113 4.68 -9.37 -3.08
CA ILE A 113 3.52 -8.59 -2.61
C ILE A 113 2.36 -9.55 -2.40
N PRO A 114 1.95 -9.80 -1.16
CA PRO A 114 0.72 -10.50 -0.90
C PRO A 114 -0.48 -9.54 -1.04
N ILE A 115 -1.52 -10.05 -1.68
CA ILE A 115 -2.84 -9.39 -1.79
C ILE A 115 -3.78 -10.16 -0.86
N ARG A 116 -3.85 -9.72 0.38
CA ARG A 116 -4.51 -10.49 1.44
C ARG A 116 -5.30 -9.59 2.38
N GLN A 117 -6.30 -10.16 3.03
CA GLN A 117 -7.10 -9.49 4.05
C GLN A 117 -7.39 -10.42 5.21
N ALA A 118 -7.28 -9.92 6.44
CA ALA A 118 -7.73 -10.63 7.63
C ALA A 118 -9.24 -10.82 7.56
N VAL A 119 -9.72 -12.02 7.88
CA VAL A 119 -11.17 -12.31 7.87
C VAL A 119 -11.91 -11.53 8.93
N GLU A 120 -11.21 -11.15 9.99
CA GLU A 120 -11.72 -10.36 11.11
C GLU A 120 -10.71 -9.28 11.48
N TYR A 121 -11.17 -8.05 11.73
CA TYR A 121 -10.35 -6.95 12.23
C TYR A 121 -10.52 -6.71 13.74
N LYS A 122 -11.53 -7.38 14.34
CA LYS A 122 -11.80 -7.38 15.77
C LYS A 122 -12.13 -8.82 16.20
N LYS A 123 -11.47 -9.31 17.22
CA LYS A 123 -11.76 -10.59 17.87
C LYS A 123 -11.70 -10.42 19.38
N GLY A 124 -12.86 -10.32 20.01
CA GLY A 124 -12.94 -9.86 21.39
C GLY A 124 -12.32 -8.47 21.53
N ASN A 125 -11.37 -8.33 22.44
CA ASN A 125 -10.67 -7.07 22.70
C ASN A 125 -9.34 -6.95 21.93
N VAL A 126 -9.11 -7.81 20.92
CA VAL A 126 -7.95 -7.68 20.00
C VAL A 126 -8.41 -7.10 18.69
N LEU A 127 -7.72 -6.04 18.24
CA LEU A 127 -8.02 -5.30 17.01
C LEU A 127 -6.81 -5.33 16.07
N LEU A 128 -7.05 -5.31 14.76
CA LEU A 128 -6.02 -5.28 13.73
C LEU A 128 -6.12 -3.98 12.93
N ALA A 129 -4.97 -3.39 12.56
CA ALA A 129 -4.87 -2.20 11.74
C ALA A 129 -3.71 -2.26 10.75
N GLY A 130 -3.82 -1.54 9.63
CA GLY A 130 -2.78 -1.46 8.62
C GLY A 130 -2.44 -2.82 8.01
N ASP A 131 -1.15 -3.05 7.71
CA ASP A 131 -0.70 -4.27 7.02
C ASP A 131 -0.93 -5.56 7.85
N ALA A 132 -1.20 -5.45 9.14
CA ALA A 132 -1.65 -6.59 9.96
C ALA A 132 -3.06 -7.03 9.58
N ALA A 133 -3.92 -6.11 9.14
CA ALA A 133 -5.30 -6.35 8.73
C ALA A 133 -5.46 -6.57 7.22
N HIS A 134 -4.69 -5.86 6.39
CA HIS A 134 -4.84 -5.90 4.92
C HIS A 134 -3.54 -5.57 4.21
N SER A 135 -3.32 -6.23 3.10
CA SER A 135 -2.23 -5.97 2.17
C SER A 135 -2.76 -5.91 0.74
N GLN A 136 -2.33 -4.92 0.00
CA GLN A 136 -2.80 -4.61 -1.35
C GLN A 136 -1.66 -4.28 -2.29
N SER A 137 -1.98 -4.22 -3.58
CA SER A 137 -1.05 -3.77 -4.62
C SER A 137 -0.52 -2.36 -4.33
N PRO A 138 0.76 -2.07 -4.59
CA PRO A 138 1.35 -0.74 -4.45
C PRO A 138 0.81 0.25 -5.50
N VAL A 139 0.10 -0.25 -6.53
CA VAL A 139 -0.49 0.60 -7.57
C VAL A 139 -1.54 1.53 -6.96
N GLY A 140 -1.28 2.82 -7.08
CA GLY A 140 -2.12 3.86 -6.48
C GLY A 140 -1.67 4.34 -5.09
N GLY A 141 -0.62 3.74 -4.47
CA GLY A 141 0.02 4.26 -3.25
C GLY A 141 -0.89 4.36 -2.02
N ARG A 142 -1.89 3.49 -1.87
CA ARG A 142 -2.96 3.65 -0.86
C ARG A 142 -2.72 2.96 0.48
N GLY A 143 -1.71 2.08 0.57
CA GLY A 143 -1.50 1.25 1.77
C GLY A 143 -1.32 2.07 3.05
N MET A 144 -0.42 3.03 3.03
CA MET A 144 -0.15 3.88 4.19
C MET A 144 -1.39 4.69 4.61
N ASN A 145 -2.09 5.30 3.66
CA ASN A 145 -3.29 6.10 3.95
C ASN A 145 -4.40 5.24 4.56
N LEU A 146 -4.58 4.02 4.07
CA LEU A 146 -5.56 3.09 4.60
C LEU A 146 -5.23 2.68 6.04
N GLY A 147 -3.95 2.40 6.33
CA GLY A 147 -3.50 2.09 7.69
C GLY A 147 -3.64 3.27 8.66
N ILE A 148 -3.36 4.51 8.21
CA ILE A 148 -3.59 5.72 9.01
C ILE A 148 -5.09 5.89 9.31
N ALA A 149 -5.95 5.62 8.34
CA ALA A 149 -7.38 5.69 8.54
C ALA A 149 -7.91 4.62 9.51
N ASP A 150 -7.33 3.41 9.50
CA ASP A 150 -7.62 2.41 10.53
C ASP A 150 -7.25 2.92 11.92
N ALA A 151 -6.05 3.52 12.06
CA ALA A 151 -5.60 4.07 13.33
C ALA A 151 -6.52 5.19 13.85
N VAL A 152 -7.00 6.07 12.94
CA VAL A 152 -7.96 7.13 13.30
C VAL A 152 -9.30 6.54 13.74
N ALA A 153 -9.80 5.53 13.01
CA ALA A 153 -11.04 4.85 13.37
C ALA A 153 -10.94 4.14 14.74
N LEU A 154 -9.81 3.45 14.98
CA LEU A 154 -9.53 2.82 16.28
C LEU A 154 -9.46 3.84 17.41
N ALA A 155 -8.72 4.93 17.22
CA ALA A 155 -8.58 5.95 18.25
C ALA A 155 -9.94 6.56 18.62
N ARG A 156 -10.78 6.85 17.64
CA ARG A 156 -12.14 7.35 17.86
C ARG A 156 -13.02 6.33 18.59
N GLY A 157 -12.98 5.07 18.16
CA GLY A 157 -13.74 4.00 18.78
C GLY A 157 -13.33 3.76 20.24
N LEU A 158 -12.03 3.77 20.54
CA LEU A 158 -11.51 3.61 21.89
C LEU A 158 -11.88 4.78 22.80
N ILE A 159 -11.85 6.03 22.29
CA ILE A 159 -12.22 7.23 23.08
C ILE A 159 -13.71 7.25 23.40
N ASN A 160 -14.54 6.82 22.45
CA ASN A 160 -16.00 6.89 22.57
C ASN A 160 -16.61 5.59 23.10
N ASP A 161 -15.80 4.58 23.40
CA ASP A 161 -16.23 3.23 23.77
C ASP A 161 -17.19 2.60 22.71
N ASP A 162 -16.87 2.86 21.43
CA ASP A 162 -17.66 2.46 20.28
C ASP A 162 -16.77 1.76 19.24
N LEU A 163 -16.53 0.48 19.46
CA LEU A 163 -15.74 -0.39 18.57
C LEU A 163 -16.59 -1.46 17.87
N ASP A 164 -17.91 -1.44 18.04
CA ASP A 164 -18.77 -2.51 17.55
C ASP A 164 -18.77 -2.61 16.02
N ASP A 165 -18.80 -1.50 15.35
CA ASP A 165 -18.79 -1.42 13.89
C ASP A 165 -17.40 -1.42 13.27
N TYR A 166 -16.33 -1.38 14.08
CA TYR A 166 -14.95 -1.26 13.57
C TYR A 166 -14.65 -2.32 12.52
N HIS A 167 -14.91 -3.59 12.82
CA HIS A 167 -14.68 -4.68 11.87
C HIS A 167 -15.45 -4.48 10.58
N GLN A 168 -16.76 -4.26 10.64
CA GLN A 168 -17.61 -4.16 9.45
C GLN A 168 -17.21 -3.01 8.54
N VAL A 169 -16.99 -1.84 9.13
CA VAL A 169 -16.65 -0.62 8.39
C VAL A 169 -15.25 -0.75 7.78
N ARG A 170 -14.23 -1.07 8.58
CA ARG A 170 -12.84 -1.08 8.09
C ARG A 170 -12.55 -2.28 7.19
N HIS A 171 -13.15 -3.44 7.44
CA HIS A 171 -13.03 -4.60 6.57
C HIS A 171 -13.63 -4.32 5.18
N LYS A 172 -14.80 -3.67 5.11
CA LYS A 172 -15.42 -3.27 3.84
C LYS A 172 -14.52 -2.30 3.08
N VAL A 173 -14.02 -1.25 3.74
CA VAL A 173 -13.11 -0.27 3.14
C VAL A 173 -11.83 -0.94 2.63
N GLY A 174 -11.19 -1.81 3.43
CA GLY A 174 -10.03 -2.59 3.03
C GLY A 174 -10.29 -3.43 1.78
N LYS A 175 -11.42 -4.14 1.75
CA LYS A 175 -11.85 -4.94 0.59
C LYS A 175 -12.03 -4.10 -0.68
N ASP A 176 -12.62 -2.93 -0.55
CA ASP A 176 -12.86 -2.04 -1.69
C ASP A 176 -11.54 -1.44 -2.21
N VAL A 177 -10.61 -1.07 -1.33
CA VAL A 177 -9.26 -0.62 -1.71
C VAL A 177 -8.47 -1.73 -2.39
N ILE A 178 -8.48 -2.95 -1.85
CA ILE A 178 -7.83 -4.12 -2.47
C ILE A 178 -8.38 -4.32 -3.89
N ARG A 179 -9.69 -4.33 -4.06
CA ARG A 179 -10.32 -4.48 -5.39
C ARG A 179 -9.94 -3.37 -6.36
N LEU A 180 -9.93 -2.13 -5.87
CA LEU A 180 -9.57 -0.97 -6.70
C LEU A 180 -8.12 -1.04 -7.16
N THR A 181 -7.18 -1.28 -6.24
CA THR A 181 -5.75 -1.35 -6.55
C THR A 181 -5.42 -2.53 -7.46
N GLU A 182 -6.11 -3.67 -7.31
CA GLU A 182 -5.96 -4.82 -8.19
C GLU A 182 -6.52 -4.58 -9.59
N ARG A 183 -7.66 -3.90 -9.70
CA ARG A 183 -8.18 -3.48 -11.02
C ARG A 183 -7.21 -2.54 -11.72
N ALA A 184 -6.68 -1.56 -11.00
CA ALA A 184 -5.69 -0.62 -11.52
C ALA A 184 -4.41 -1.36 -11.97
N ARG A 185 -3.88 -2.28 -11.15
CA ARG A 185 -2.71 -3.09 -11.49
C ARG A 185 -2.93 -3.90 -12.77
N LYS A 186 -4.06 -4.62 -12.83
CA LYS A 186 -4.41 -5.43 -14.01
C LYS A 186 -4.55 -4.56 -15.25
N LEU A 187 -5.16 -3.39 -15.16
CA LEU A 187 -5.30 -2.48 -16.29
C LEU A 187 -3.94 -1.95 -16.77
N VAL A 188 -3.09 -1.54 -15.85
CA VAL A 188 -1.76 -0.98 -16.17
C VAL A 188 -0.84 -2.04 -16.77
N PHE A 189 -0.73 -3.20 -16.15
CA PHE A 189 0.27 -4.20 -16.54
C PHE A 189 -0.28 -5.28 -17.47
N HIS A 190 -1.56 -5.65 -17.35
CA HIS A 190 -2.16 -6.76 -18.11
C HIS A 190 -3.22 -6.30 -19.11
N GLY A 191 -3.54 -5.01 -19.17
CA GLY A 191 -4.47 -4.45 -20.13
C GLY A 191 -3.97 -4.66 -21.58
N ASN A 192 -4.90 -4.84 -22.51
CA ASN A 192 -4.58 -4.87 -23.94
C ASN A 192 -4.17 -3.47 -24.45
N SER A 193 -3.64 -3.40 -25.67
CA SER A 193 -3.15 -2.14 -26.26
C SER A 193 -4.20 -1.03 -26.30
N LEU A 194 -5.45 -1.39 -26.59
CA LEU A 194 -6.57 -0.43 -26.63
C LEU A 194 -6.88 0.12 -25.23
N GLN A 195 -6.93 -0.74 -24.22
CA GLN A 195 -7.18 -0.32 -22.84
C GLN A 195 -6.06 0.61 -22.31
N LYS A 196 -4.80 0.28 -22.61
CA LYS A 196 -3.65 1.13 -22.26
C LYS A 196 -3.69 2.48 -22.99
N TYR A 197 -4.06 2.48 -24.26
CA TYR A 197 -4.20 3.71 -25.04
C TYR A 197 -5.32 4.61 -24.49
N LEU A 198 -6.49 4.04 -24.19
CA LEU A 198 -7.60 4.77 -23.57
C LEU A 198 -7.22 5.33 -22.18
N LEU A 199 -6.46 4.56 -21.39
CA LEU A 199 -5.95 5.03 -20.10
C LEU A 199 -5.02 6.24 -20.28
N LEU A 200 -4.11 6.21 -21.23
CA LEU A 200 -3.22 7.33 -21.52
C LEU A 200 -3.99 8.58 -21.98
N ILE A 201 -5.00 8.42 -22.82
CA ILE A 201 -5.89 9.52 -23.24
C ILE A 201 -6.58 10.11 -22.00
N LEU A 202 -7.15 9.26 -21.14
CA LEU A 202 -7.84 9.69 -19.94
C LEU A 202 -6.92 10.48 -19.00
N PHE A 203 -5.71 9.98 -18.74
CA PHE A 203 -4.72 10.71 -17.95
C PHE A 203 -4.30 12.03 -18.60
N SER A 204 -4.10 12.04 -19.92
CA SER A 204 -3.79 13.27 -20.64
C SER A 204 -4.92 14.30 -20.54
N LEU A 205 -6.18 13.88 -20.63
CA LEU A 205 -7.32 14.77 -20.45
C LEU A 205 -7.42 15.29 -19.01
N ILE A 206 -7.27 14.41 -18.03
CA ILE A 206 -7.26 14.78 -16.59
C ILE A 206 -6.15 15.80 -16.30
N SER A 207 -4.95 15.59 -16.86
CA SER A 207 -3.81 16.51 -16.61
C SER A 207 -4.03 17.88 -17.22
N LYS A 208 -4.68 17.98 -18.37
CA LYS A 208 -4.90 19.22 -19.11
C LYS A 208 -6.13 20.02 -18.63
N VAL A 209 -7.13 19.36 -18.08
CA VAL A 209 -8.37 19.99 -17.64
C VAL A 209 -8.33 20.20 -16.12
N GLY A 210 -8.15 21.43 -15.69
CA GLY A 210 -7.96 21.77 -14.26
C GLY A 210 -9.06 21.28 -13.34
N VAL A 211 -10.32 21.29 -13.81
CA VAL A 211 -11.47 20.77 -13.04
C VAL A 211 -11.38 19.25 -12.89
N LEU A 212 -11.06 18.52 -13.96
CA LEU A 212 -10.90 17.06 -13.91
C LEU A 212 -9.73 16.65 -13.03
N ARG A 213 -8.61 17.41 -13.09
CA ARG A 213 -7.46 17.21 -12.22
C ARG A 213 -7.85 17.41 -10.75
N LYS A 214 -8.61 18.45 -10.44
CA LYS A 214 -9.07 18.73 -9.07
C LYS A 214 -10.00 17.64 -8.56
N LEU A 215 -10.96 17.20 -9.37
CA LEU A 215 -11.88 16.11 -9.04
C LEU A 215 -11.13 14.76 -8.87
N PHE A 216 -10.15 14.49 -9.73
CA PHE A 216 -9.34 13.29 -9.62
C PHE A 216 -8.50 13.28 -8.32
N VAL A 217 -7.84 14.39 -8.01
CA VAL A 217 -7.06 14.55 -6.78
C VAL A 217 -7.99 14.50 -5.55
N GLN A 218 -9.12 15.19 -5.58
CA GLN A 218 -10.12 15.13 -4.51
C GLN A 218 -10.65 13.71 -4.32
N GLY A 219 -11.01 13.00 -5.39
CA GLY A 219 -11.42 11.59 -5.30
C GLY A 219 -10.32 10.66 -4.75
N PHE A 220 -9.05 11.08 -4.80
CA PHE A 220 -7.93 10.40 -4.13
C PHE A 220 -7.83 10.76 -2.64
N ILE A 221 -8.20 12.01 -2.28
CA ILE A 221 -8.14 12.53 -0.91
C ILE A 221 -9.43 12.23 -0.16
N ASP A 222 -10.59 12.46 -0.80
CA ASP A 222 -11.93 12.40 -0.21
C ASP A 222 -12.54 10.98 -0.15
N GLN A 223 -11.76 9.94 -0.34
CA GLN A 223 -12.27 8.64 0.08
C GLN A 223 -12.55 8.76 1.57
N LYS A 224 -13.85 8.73 1.91
CA LYS A 224 -14.34 8.67 3.28
C LYS A 224 -13.53 7.60 4.00
N LEU A 225 -12.45 8.08 4.60
CA LEU A 225 -11.54 7.34 5.45
C LEU A 225 -12.24 7.10 6.78
#